data_bc95b18d5248a64c751573f205988340
#
_entry.id   bc95b18d5248a64c751573f205988340
#
_cell.length_a   1.000
_cell.length_b   1.000
_cell.length_c   1.000
_cell.angle_alpha   90.00
_cell.angle_beta   90.00
_cell.angle_gamma   90.00
#
_symmetry.space_group_name_H-M   'P 1'
#
loop_
_entity.id
_entity.type
_entity.pdbx_description
1 polymer ?
#
loop_
_entity_poly.entity_id
_entity_poly.type
_entity_poly.pdbx_seq_one_letter_code
_entity_poly.pdbx_strand_id
1 'polypeptide(L)'
;MEKQWVLYILECGDGTLYTGITDDLLRRLKAHREGRGAKYTRGRGPLTLRYREEAADKGAALKREHAIKRMHRREKLAIIAENEKETKSWLAFCGDRDYTKGNTGRGAPLAGEE
;
A
#
# COMPACT_ATOMS: atom_id res chain seq x y z
N MET A 1 0.06 24.22 -4.39
CA MET A 1 0.79 23.03 -4.74
C MET A 1 -0.15 21.87 -5.01
N GLU A 2 0.02 21.24 -6.13
CA GLU A 2 -0.88 20.15 -6.51
C GLU A 2 -0.51 18.86 -5.83
N LYS A 3 -1.52 18.10 -5.48
CA LYS A 3 -1.29 16.79 -4.90
C LYS A 3 -1.21 15.76 -6.00
N GLN A 4 -0.39 14.77 -5.78
CA GLN A 4 -0.21 13.70 -6.73
C GLN A 4 -1.12 12.53 -6.36
N TRP A 5 -2.06 12.21 -7.24
CA TRP A 5 -2.91 11.04 -7.01
C TRP A 5 -2.12 9.78 -7.29
N VAL A 6 -2.26 8.81 -6.42
CA VAL A 6 -1.59 7.53 -6.56
C VAL A 6 -2.54 6.39 -6.22
N LEU A 7 -2.28 5.28 -6.87
CA LEU A 7 -2.90 4.02 -6.51
C LEU A 7 -1.86 3.22 -5.74
N TYR A 8 -2.29 2.49 -4.73
CA TYR A 8 -1.35 1.71 -3.94
C TYR A 8 -1.97 0.37 -3.57
N ILE A 9 -1.10 -0.61 -3.29
CA ILE A 9 -1.53 -1.92 -2.83
C ILE A 9 -0.79 -2.22 -1.54
N LEU A 10 -1.55 -2.56 -0.50
CA LEU A 10 -1.01 -2.97 0.79
C LEU A 10 -1.20 -4.47 0.95
N GLU A 11 -0.21 -5.12 1.51
CA GLU A 11 -0.36 -6.50 1.93
C GLU A 11 -0.61 -6.51 3.43
N CYS A 12 -1.68 -7.17 3.83
CA CYS A 12 -2.04 -7.24 5.24
C CYS A 12 -1.33 -8.41 5.91
N GLY A 13 -1.36 -8.42 7.24
CA GLY A 13 -0.69 -9.47 7.99
C GLY A 13 -1.18 -10.87 7.68
N ASP A 14 -2.43 -10.98 7.24
CA ASP A 14 -2.99 -12.29 6.86
C ASP A 14 -2.73 -12.63 5.39
N GLY A 15 -1.94 -11.83 4.69
CA GLY A 15 -1.59 -12.10 3.31
C GLY A 15 -2.55 -11.54 2.28
N THR A 16 -3.65 -10.93 2.70
CA THR A 16 -4.58 -10.35 1.74
C THR A 16 -4.03 -9.06 1.19
N LEU A 17 -4.49 -8.70 -0.02
CA LEU A 17 -4.05 -7.49 -0.69
C LEU A 17 -5.17 -6.47 -0.74
N TYR A 18 -4.88 -5.26 -0.32
CA TYR A 18 -5.84 -4.15 -0.34
C TYR A 18 -5.38 -3.11 -1.35
N THR A 19 -6.27 -2.68 -2.23
CA THR A 19 -5.98 -1.66 -3.24
C THR A 19 -6.75 -0.39 -2.92
N GLY A 20 -6.08 0.75 -2.93
CA GLY A 20 -6.72 2.02 -2.66
C GLY A 20 -6.10 3.14 -3.47
N ILE A 21 -6.70 4.34 -3.37
CA ILE A 21 -6.15 5.53 -4.00
C ILE A 21 -6.09 6.64 -2.97
N THR A 22 -5.17 7.56 -3.19
CA THR A 22 -5.03 8.71 -2.30
C THR A 22 -4.26 9.81 -3.01
N ASP A 23 -4.42 11.04 -2.53
CA ASP A 23 -3.62 12.15 -3.02
C ASP A 23 -2.49 12.48 -2.05
N ASP A 24 -2.30 11.66 -1.03
CA ASP A 24 -1.23 11.85 -0.05
C ASP A 24 -0.88 10.50 0.54
N LEU A 25 0.03 9.80 -0.12
CA LEU A 25 0.31 8.41 0.24
C LEU A 25 0.90 8.27 1.64
N LEU A 26 1.85 9.11 2.01
CA LEU A 26 2.44 9.01 3.35
C LEU A 26 1.40 9.16 4.44
N ARG A 27 0.54 10.14 4.28
CA ARG A 27 -0.50 10.38 5.26
C ARG A 27 -1.48 9.21 5.32
N ARG A 28 -1.80 8.65 4.16
CA ARG A 28 -2.73 7.52 4.11
C ARG A 28 -2.13 6.28 4.73
N LEU A 29 -0.83 6.05 4.48
CA LEU A 29 -0.16 4.90 5.09
C LEU A 29 -0.16 5.02 6.61
N LYS A 30 0.07 6.24 7.10
CA LYS A 30 0.06 6.45 8.53
C LYS A 30 -1.33 6.17 9.11
N ALA A 31 -2.37 6.61 8.41
CA ALA A 31 -3.73 6.37 8.86
C ALA A 31 -4.04 4.88 8.91
N HIS A 32 -3.60 4.15 7.88
CA HIS A 32 -3.80 2.70 7.87
C HIS A 32 -3.09 2.03 9.04
N ARG A 33 -1.86 2.44 9.30
CA ARG A 33 -1.08 1.85 10.37
C ARG A 33 -1.71 2.11 11.73
N GLU A 34 -2.33 3.27 11.88
CA GLU A 34 -2.97 3.66 13.13
C GLU A 34 -4.40 3.14 13.26
N GLY A 35 -4.86 2.37 12.30
CA GLY A 35 -6.21 1.83 12.36
C GLY A 35 -7.29 2.78 11.92
N ARG A 36 -6.91 3.92 11.32
CA ARG A 36 -7.86 4.93 10.84
C ARG A 36 -8.04 4.90 9.33
N GLY A 37 -7.44 3.90 8.69
CA GLY A 37 -7.55 3.79 7.25
C GLY A 37 -8.83 3.10 6.86
N ALA A 38 -8.77 2.30 5.79
CA ALA A 38 -9.93 1.59 5.32
C ALA A 38 -10.36 0.54 6.34
N LYS A 39 -11.66 0.35 6.41
CA LYS A 39 -12.21 -0.65 7.30
C LYS A 39 -11.61 -2.03 7.01
N TYR A 40 -11.37 -2.31 5.75
CA TYR A 40 -10.80 -3.59 5.33
C TYR A 40 -9.45 -3.88 6.00
N THR A 41 -8.63 -2.84 6.21
CA THR A 41 -7.29 -3.05 6.75
C THR A 41 -7.22 -3.01 8.26
N ARG A 42 -8.30 -2.65 8.93
CA ARG A 42 -8.28 -2.59 10.39
C ARG A 42 -8.08 -3.98 10.97
N GLY A 43 -7.17 -4.06 11.93
CA GLY A 43 -6.92 -5.33 12.59
C GLY A 43 -6.25 -6.37 11.73
N ARG A 44 -5.81 -6.00 10.54
CA ARG A 44 -5.11 -6.93 9.64
C ARG A 44 -3.62 -6.65 9.54
N GLY A 45 -3.10 -5.87 10.48
CA GLY A 45 -1.67 -5.57 10.46
C GLY A 45 -0.83 -6.79 10.73
N PRO A 46 0.47 -6.72 10.48
CA PRO A 46 1.13 -5.52 9.96
C PRO A 46 0.79 -5.28 8.50
N LEU A 47 0.89 -4.02 8.09
CA LEU A 47 0.57 -3.62 6.72
C LEU A 47 1.86 -3.24 5.99
N THR A 48 2.05 -3.79 4.81
CA THR A 48 3.25 -3.56 4.01
C THR A 48 2.87 -2.95 2.68
N LEU A 49 3.52 -1.85 2.31
CA LEU A 49 3.29 -1.27 0.99
C LEU A 49 4.00 -2.12 -0.05
N ARG A 50 3.24 -2.67 -0.99
CA ARG A 50 3.80 -3.54 -2.01
C ARG A 50 3.84 -2.91 -3.38
N TYR A 51 3.08 -1.85 -3.61
CA TYR A 51 2.99 -1.28 -4.95
C TYR A 51 2.45 0.14 -4.86
N ARG A 52 2.98 1.03 -5.70
CA ARG A 52 2.41 2.36 -5.89
C ARG A 52 2.54 2.74 -7.36
N GLU A 53 1.60 3.55 -7.80
CA GLU A 53 1.55 3.95 -9.20
C GLU A 53 0.95 5.35 -9.24
N GLU A 54 1.63 6.28 -9.91
CA GLU A 54 1.11 7.63 -10.02
C GLU A 54 0.02 7.70 -11.08
N ALA A 55 -0.96 8.54 -10.84
CA ALA A 55 -2.05 8.74 -11.78
C ALA A 55 -2.16 10.22 -12.11
N ALA A 56 -2.68 10.52 -13.30
CA ALA A 56 -2.76 11.91 -13.76
C ALA A 56 -3.72 12.72 -12.90
N ASP A 57 -4.81 12.11 -12.46
CA ASP A 57 -5.79 12.78 -11.63
C ASP A 57 -6.60 11.73 -10.90
N LYS A 58 -7.58 12.19 -10.12
CA LYS A 58 -8.41 11.29 -9.34
C LYS A 58 -9.19 10.31 -10.22
N GLY A 59 -9.71 10.81 -11.34
CA GLY A 59 -10.47 9.96 -12.24
C GLY A 59 -9.64 8.82 -12.80
N ALA A 60 -8.40 9.11 -13.19
CA ALA A 60 -7.50 8.09 -13.68
C ALA A 60 -7.18 7.08 -12.59
N ALA A 61 -6.97 7.56 -11.37
CA ALA A 61 -6.68 6.69 -10.24
C ALA A 61 -7.86 5.74 -9.97
N LEU A 62 -9.08 6.27 -10.02
CA LEU A 62 -10.27 5.47 -9.80
C LEU A 62 -10.43 4.38 -10.85
N LYS A 63 -10.18 4.72 -12.11
CA LYS A 63 -10.26 3.74 -13.19
C LYS A 63 -9.26 2.62 -12.98
N ARG A 64 -8.05 2.99 -12.57
CA ARG A 64 -7.02 2.01 -12.36
C ARG A 64 -7.32 1.13 -11.16
N GLU A 65 -7.83 1.74 -10.09
CA GLU A 65 -8.21 1.00 -8.91
C GLU A 65 -9.25 -0.06 -9.27
N HIS A 66 -10.23 0.34 -10.06
CA HIS A 66 -11.28 -0.55 -10.49
C HIS A 66 -10.71 -1.73 -11.28
N ALA A 67 -9.80 -1.43 -12.19
CA ALA A 67 -9.19 -2.47 -13.01
C ALA A 67 -8.39 -3.45 -12.16
N ILE A 68 -7.60 -2.93 -11.23
CA ILE A 68 -6.75 -3.80 -10.40
C ILE A 68 -7.59 -4.64 -9.45
N LYS A 69 -8.66 -4.08 -8.91
CA LYS A 69 -9.50 -4.84 -7.99
C LYS A 69 -10.16 -6.04 -8.67
N ARG A 70 -10.29 -6.00 -10.00
CA ARG A 70 -10.87 -7.10 -10.77
C ARG A 70 -9.85 -8.14 -11.18
N MET A 71 -8.58 -7.91 -10.93
CA MET A 71 -7.53 -8.87 -11.28
C MET A 71 -7.54 -10.04 -10.31
N HIS A 72 -7.09 -11.19 -10.81
CA HIS A 72 -6.83 -12.31 -9.93
C HIS A 72 -5.60 -12.00 -9.11
N ARG A 73 -5.48 -12.68 -7.98
CA ARG A 73 -4.36 -12.44 -7.08
C ARG A 73 -3.01 -12.58 -7.79
N ARG A 74 -2.85 -13.60 -8.62
CA ARG A 74 -1.55 -13.78 -9.29
C ARG A 74 -1.21 -12.62 -10.21
N GLU A 75 -2.22 -11.99 -10.79
CA GLU A 75 -1.99 -10.83 -11.64
C GLU A 75 -1.54 -9.64 -10.82
N LYS A 76 -2.14 -9.46 -9.65
CA LYS A 76 -1.72 -8.41 -8.76
C LYS A 76 -0.28 -8.62 -8.29
N LEU A 77 0.04 -9.87 -7.96
CA LEU A 77 1.40 -10.19 -7.53
C LEU A 77 2.41 -9.95 -8.65
N ALA A 78 2.00 -10.16 -9.91
CA ALA A 78 2.89 -9.91 -11.03
C ALA A 78 3.23 -8.43 -11.17
N ILE A 79 2.23 -7.54 -11.07
CA ILE A 79 2.55 -6.11 -11.19
C ILE A 79 3.35 -5.63 -9.99
N ILE A 80 3.11 -6.21 -8.82
CA ILE A 80 3.91 -5.89 -7.64
C ILE A 80 5.37 -6.26 -7.90
N ALA A 81 5.61 -7.45 -8.42
CA ALA A 81 6.97 -7.91 -8.67
C ALA A 81 7.68 -7.05 -9.72
N GLU A 82 6.96 -6.62 -10.74
CA GLU A 82 7.54 -5.80 -11.81
C GLU A 82 7.99 -4.44 -11.31
N ASN A 83 7.38 -3.95 -10.24
CA ASN A 83 7.68 -2.61 -9.74
C ASN A 83 8.21 -2.59 -8.32
N GLU A 84 8.64 -3.73 -7.84
CA GLU A 84 9.08 -3.82 -6.45
C GLU A 84 10.23 -2.90 -6.14
N LYS A 85 11.18 -2.80 -7.04
CA LYS A 85 12.36 -1.96 -6.84
C LYS A 85 11.97 -0.50 -6.72
N GLU A 86 11.05 -0.05 -7.56
CA GLU A 86 10.61 1.33 -7.52
C GLU A 86 9.85 1.63 -6.23
N THR A 87 9.03 0.71 -5.78
CA THR A 87 8.28 0.88 -4.55
C THR A 87 9.22 0.99 -3.36
N LYS A 88 10.23 0.13 -3.31
CA LYS A 88 11.19 0.18 -2.21
C LYS A 88 12.02 1.44 -2.26
N SER A 89 12.37 1.92 -3.44
CA SER A 89 13.12 3.16 -3.58
C SER A 89 12.29 4.34 -3.05
N TRP A 90 11.01 4.35 -3.37
CA TRP A 90 10.15 5.43 -2.88
C TRP A 90 10.06 5.43 -1.37
N LEU A 91 9.90 4.25 -0.77
CA LEU A 91 9.84 4.14 0.69
C LEU A 91 11.13 4.61 1.34
N ALA A 92 12.26 4.24 0.76
CA ALA A 92 13.54 4.67 1.29
C ALA A 92 13.71 6.18 1.18
N PHE A 93 13.26 6.74 0.05
CA PHE A 93 13.35 8.17 -0.18
C PHE A 93 12.52 8.94 0.85
N CYS A 94 11.35 8.44 1.17
CA CYS A 94 10.46 9.10 2.12
C CYS A 94 10.85 8.88 3.56
N GLY A 95 11.68 7.88 3.81
CA GLY A 95 12.13 7.60 5.17
C GLY A 95 11.12 6.88 6.03
N ASP A 96 10.10 6.28 5.42
CA ASP A 96 9.09 5.55 6.21
C ASP A 96 9.54 4.11 6.35
N ARG A 97 10.38 3.87 7.33
CA ARG A 97 10.98 2.57 7.50
C ARG A 97 10.02 1.50 7.98
N ASP A 98 8.92 1.90 8.56
CA ASP A 98 7.94 0.91 9.02
C ASP A 98 7.42 0.08 7.87
N TYR A 99 7.32 0.68 6.70
CA TYR A 99 6.78 -0.03 5.54
C TYR A 99 7.86 -0.76 4.75
N THR A 100 9.13 -0.34 4.87
CA THR A 100 10.20 -1.09 4.21
C THR A 100 10.50 -2.38 4.92
N LYS A 101 10.22 -2.42 6.21
CA LYS A 101 10.49 -3.62 7.00
C LYS A 101 9.26 -4.48 7.19
N GLY A 102 8.21 -4.21 6.45
CA GLY A 102 7.01 -4.99 6.63
C GLY A 102 6.41 -4.77 7.98
N ASN A 103 6.69 -3.64 8.56
CA ASN A 103 6.13 -3.29 9.83
C ASN A 103 6.54 -4.21 10.96
N THR A 104 7.73 -4.68 10.88
CA THR A 104 8.15 -5.46 11.92
C THR A 104 8.36 -4.66 13.09
N GLY A 105 8.37 -4.91 13.88
CA GLY A 105 8.59 -4.24 14.82
C GLY A 105 7.80 -3.73 15.57
N ARG A 106 7.43 -3.49 15.96
CA ARG A 106 6.83 -3.00 16.62
C ARG A 106 5.72 -3.30 16.79
N GLY A 107 5.47 -3.62 16.88
CA GLY A 107 4.51 -3.94 16.84
C GLY A 107 3.99 -4.87 16.54
N ALA A 108 4.36 -5.20 16.27
CA ALA A 108 4.18 -6.04 15.84
C ALA A 108 4.21 -6.84 15.63
N PRO A 109 4.35 -7.08 15.70
CA PRO A 109 4.30 -7.90 15.31
C PRO A 109 4.05 -8.54 15.28
N LEU A 110 4.20 -8.72 15.04
CA LEU A 110 3.79 -9.23 14.73
C LEU A 110 3.43 -9.84 14.74
N ALA A 111 3.41 -10.19 14.53
CA ALA A 111 2.92 -10.76 14.34
C ALA A 111 2.90 -11.24 13.99
N GLY A 112 3.28 -11.27 13.86
CA GLY A 112 3.17 -11.66 13.39
C GLY A 112 3.59 -11.63 12.99
N GLU A 113 4.08 -11.60 12.88
CA GLU A 113 4.18 -11.50 12.42
C GLU A 113 4.28 -11.72 12.22
N GLU A 114 4.56 -11.78 11.98
CA GLU A 114 4.31 -11.92 11.43
C GLU A 114 4.32 -11.99 11.15
#